data_3b4370844d5f373d330ab3cd065a6e62
#
_entry.id   3b4370844d5f373d330ab3cd065a6e62
#
_cell.length_a   1.000
_cell.length_b   1.000
_cell.length_c   1.000
_cell.angle_alpha   90.00
_cell.angle_beta   90.00
_cell.angle_gamma   90.00
#
_symmetry.space_group_name_H-M   'P 1'
#
loop_
_entity.id
_entity.type
_entity.pdbx_description
1 polymer ?
#
loop_
_entity_poly.entity_id
_entity_poly.type
_entity_poly.pdbx_seq_one_letter_code
_entity_poly.pdbx_strand_id
1 'polypeptide(L)'
;MITPEAILAALGTVNDPDLHRDLVTLGMIEDVSSTDGEVGFTLVLTTSACPLKAQIEDDCRRAVMGVPGVTGVRIRTTSRVRKPKDPTADRKALPGVGPVVAVGSGKGGVGKSTVAANLAIALAQTGAVVGLLDGDIYGPNLPRMLGVQRQPYQRDNKIVPLEAHGVRFMSMGLLVESGEAVVWRGPMLHGAIKSFLSDVDWSGCDYLIVDLPPGTGDVQLSLIQQTVVTGAVIVSTPSTVAIEDSVKAIRMFDKLSVPVLGVIENMSYFVCDQCHARHDIFSSGDAQARALALGLPFLGALPLAVKTISSACPPTSRATSSRAASMASRAVSPRACTLGAFPNASPSHGSMAATTSGAGRVVDA
;
A
#
# COMPACT_ATOMS: atom_id res chain seq x y z
N MET A 1 24.80 -14.95 36.46
CA MET A 1 24.99 -13.69 35.74
C MET A 1 24.09 -13.72 34.51
N ILE A 2 23.37 -12.62 34.25
CA ILE A 2 22.53 -12.48 33.06
C ILE A 2 23.48 -12.23 31.89
N THR A 3 23.49 -13.13 30.90
CA THR A 3 24.33 -12.98 29.70
C THR A 3 23.49 -12.49 28.51
N PRO A 4 24.09 -11.73 27.57
CA PRO A 4 23.40 -11.30 26.35
C PRO A 4 22.81 -12.48 25.54
N GLU A 5 23.49 -13.62 25.54
CA GLU A 5 23.05 -14.84 24.85
C GLU A 5 21.76 -15.39 25.47
N ALA A 6 21.63 -15.37 26.81
CA ALA A 6 20.42 -15.82 27.50
C ALA A 6 19.23 -14.90 27.20
N ILE A 7 19.47 -13.58 27.08
CA ILE A 7 18.47 -12.60 26.70
C ILE A 7 18.04 -12.80 25.25
N LEU A 8 18.99 -12.98 24.32
CA LEU A 8 18.70 -13.24 22.91
C LEU A 8 17.97 -14.57 22.71
N ALA A 9 18.33 -15.61 23.48
CA ALA A 9 17.61 -16.88 23.45
C ALA A 9 16.14 -16.72 23.89
N ALA A 10 15.88 -15.94 24.93
CA ALA A 10 14.54 -15.64 25.39
C ALA A 10 13.75 -14.82 24.33
N LEU A 11 14.36 -13.79 23.74
CA LEU A 11 13.75 -12.99 22.69
C LEU A 11 13.55 -13.77 21.37
N GLY A 12 14.34 -14.81 21.13
CA GLY A 12 14.17 -15.75 20.00
C GLY A 12 12.92 -16.62 20.12
N THR A 13 12.24 -16.65 21.27
CA THR A 13 10.93 -17.33 21.41
C THR A 13 9.77 -16.43 20.98
N VAL A 14 9.99 -15.12 20.83
CA VAL A 14 8.96 -14.15 20.46
C VAL A 14 8.90 -14.05 18.94
N ASN A 15 7.76 -14.39 18.37
CA ASN A 15 7.51 -14.30 16.94
C ASN A 15 6.80 -13.00 16.59
N ASP A 16 7.22 -12.38 15.50
CA ASP A 16 6.44 -11.32 14.88
C ASP A 16 5.10 -11.89 14.36
N PRO A 17 3.95 -11.36 14.78
CA PRO A 17 2.65 -11.91 14.43
C PRO A 17 2.34 -11.90 12.93
N ASP A 18 2.91 -10.93 12.20
CA ASP A 18 2.71 -10.79 10.76
C ASP A 18 3.68 -11.65 9.95
N LEU A 19 4.94 -11.72 10.38
CA LEU A 19 6.00 -12.44 9.68
C LEU A 19 6.12 -13.90 10.10
N HIS A 20 5.53 -14.31 11.24
CA HIS A 20 5.58 -15.65 11.83
C HIS A 20 7.01 -16.20 11.95
N ARG A 21 7.96 -15.34 12.27
CA ARG A 21 9.36 -15.62 12.52
C ARG A 21 9.81 -14.90 13.77
N ASP A 22 10.80 -15.46 14.44
CA ASP A 22 11.34 -14.88 15.66
C ASP A 22 12.05 -13.53 15.41
N LEU A 23 11.97 -12.64 16.42
CA LEU A 23 12.47 -11.27 16.31
C LEU A 23 14.00 -11.19 16.16
N VAL A 24 14.74 -12.19 16.71
CA VAL A 24 16.21 -12.22 16.65
C VAL A 24 16.65 -12.57 15.24
N THR A 25 16.08 -13.63 14.64
CA THR A 25 16.34 -14.00 13.23
C THR A 25 15.94 -12.90 12.26
N LEU A 26 14.88 -12.13 12.58
CA LEU A 26 14.47 -10.97 11.78
C LEU A 26 15.42 -9.78 11.93
N GLY A 27 16.36 -9.81 12.88
CA GLY A 27 17.26 -8.70 13.16
C GLY A 27 16.52 -7.47 13.71
N MET A 28 15.47 -7.71 14.50
CA MET A 28 14.65 -6.66 15.13
C MET A 28 15.10 -6.34 16.55
N ILE A 29 16.16 -6.98 17.06
CA ILE A 29 16.71 -6.75 18.39
C ILE A 29 18.12 -6.19 18.24
N GLU A 30 18.38 -5.01 18.84
CA GLU A 30 19.70 -4.34 18.85
C GLU A 30 20.02 -3.86 20.27
N ASP A 31 21.30 -3.51 20.53
CA ASP A 31 21.81 -2.85 21.74
C ASP A 31 21.45 -3.57 23.05
N VAL A 32 21.53 -4.90 23.06
CA VAL A 32 21.22 -5.69 24.25
C VAL A 32 22.27 -5.42 25.35
N SER A 33 21.79 -5.02 26.52
CA SER A 33 22.62 -4.71 27.70
C SER A 33 21.95 -5.23 28.97
N SER A 34 22.76 -5.53 30.00
CA SER A 34 22.25 -5.93 31.31
C SER A 34 23.13 -5.29 32.40
N THR A 35 22.52 -4.66 33.40
CA THR A 35 23.19 -4.04 34.54
C THR A 35 22.33 -4.24 35.79
N ASP A 36 22.89 -4.85 36.83
CA ASP A 36 22.24 -5.03 38.14
C ASP A 36 20.82 -5.64 38.09
N GLY A 37 20.60 -6.59 37.16
CA GLY A 37 19.30 -7.21 36.98
C GLY A 37 18.35 -6.47 36.05
N GLU A 38 18.64 -5.24 35.65
CA GLU A 38 17.92 -4.53 34.58
C GLU A 38 18.45 -4.90 33.21
N VAL A 39 17.57 -5.30 32.31
CA VAL A 39 17.87 -5.60 30.90
C VAL A 39 17.34 -4.47 30.01
N GLY A 40 18.25 -3.92 29.17
CA GLY A 40 17.91 -2.94 28.16
C GLY A 40 18.14 -3.48 26.76
N PHE A 41 17.25 -3.20 25.82
CA PHE A 41 17.47 -3.47 24.40
C PHE A 41 16.64 -2.55 23.51
N THR A 42 17.05 -2.45 22.23
CA THR A 42 16.32 -1.69 21.21
C THR A 42 15.51 -2.65 20.34
N LEU A 43 14.18 -2.44 20.30
CA LEU A 43 13.27 -3.12 19.39
C LEU A 43 13.16 -2.30 18.10
N VAL A 44 13.67 -2.84 17.00
CA VAL A 44 13.66 -2.20 15.68
C VAL A 44 12.48 -2.73 14.88
N LEU A 45 11.41 -1.96 14.79
CA LEU A 45 10.25 -2.29 13.98
C LEU A 45 10.50 -2.00 12.49
N THR A 46 9.79 -2.68 11.61
CA THR A 46 9.85 -2.44 10.16
C THR A 46 9.14 -1.16 9.74
N THR A 47 8.29 -0.59 10.61
CA THR A 47 7.55 0.65 10.41
C THR A 47 7.32 1.36 11.74
N SER A 48 7.33 2.70 11.73
CA SER A 48 6.97 3.52 12.90
C SER A 48 5.51 3.34 13.32
N ALA A 49 4.67 2.94 12.37
CA ALA A 49 3.22 2.80 12.50
C ALA A 49 2.76 1.34 12.69
N CYS A 50 3.56 0.49 13.35
CA CYS A 50 3.18 -0.90 13.59
C CYS A 50 1.97 -0.97 14.53
N PRO A 51 0.79 -1.47 14.09
CA PRO A 51 -0.41 -1.57 14.93
C PRO A 51 -0.24 -2.62 16.05
N LEU A 52 0.74 -3.52 15.92
CA LEU A 52 1.04 -4.58 16.88
C LEU A 52 2.20 -4.22 17.82
N LYS A 53 2.68 -2.97 17.77
CA LYS A 53 3.81 -2.50 18.60
C LYS A 53 3.64 -2.85 20.07
N ALA A 54 2.51 -2.52 20.66
CA ALA A 54 2.25 -2.77 22.08
C ALA A 54 2.27 -4.28 22.41
N GLN A 55 1.70 -5.10 21.54
CA GLN A 55 1.70 -6.55 21.70
C GLN A 55 3.11 -7.12 21.65
N ILE A 56 3.92 -6.72 20.66
CA ILE A 56 5.31 -7.18 20.52
C ILE A 56 6.15 -6.74 21.71
N GLU A 57 5.99 -5.49 22.19
CA GLU A 57 6.69 -4.99 23.39
C GLU A 57 6.32 -5.81 24.64
N ASP A 58 5.05 -6.15 24.82
CA ASP A 58 4.58 -6.95 25.95
C ASP A 58 5.07 -8.39 25.87
N ASP A 59 5.10 -9.00 24.69
CA ASP A 59 5.63 -10.34 24.47
C ASP A 59 7.14 -10.40 24.75
N CYS A 60 7.90 -9.39 24.28
CA CYS A 60 9.32 -9.26 24.59
C CYS A 60 9.55 -9.09 26.09
N ARG A 61 8.77 -8.25 26.76
CA ARG A 61 8.88 -8.03 28.21
C ARG A 61 8.64 -9.32 28.98
N ARG A 62 7.60 -10.07 28.64
CA ARG A 62 7.30 -11.37 29.29
C ARG A 62 8.41 -12.39 29.07
N ALA A 63 8.94 -12.48 27.86
CA ALA A 63 10.01 -13.43 27.55
C ALA A 63 11.29 -13.12 28.36
N VAL A 64 11.70 -11.84 28.41
CA VAL A 64 12.92 -11.44 29.12
C VAL A 64 12.75 -11.51 30.65
N MET A 65 11.58 -11.19 31.19
CA MET A 65 11.30 -11.34 32.63
C MET A 65 11.31 -12.81 33.09
N GLY A 66 11.16 -13.75 32.17
CA GLY A 66 11.32 -15.19 32.46
C GLY A 66 12.78 -15.64 32.64
N VAL A 67 13.75 -14.81 32.33
CA VAL A 67 15.18 -15.13 32.49
C VAL A 67 15.58 -15.00 33.96
N PRO A 68 16.19 -16.04 34.57
CA PRO A 68 16.58 -16.00 35.99
C PRO A 68 17.52 -14.85 36.31
N GLY A 69 17.15 -14.05 37.34
CA GLY A 69 17.91 -12.89 37.79
C GLY A 69 17.53 -11.56 37.17
N VAL A 70 16.61 -11.51 36.19
CA VAL A 70 16.06 -10.27 35.64
C VAL A 70 15.05 -9.69 36.60
N THR A 71 15.22 -8.43 36.97
CA THR A 71 14.34 -7.66 37.87
C THR A 71 13.57 -6.56 37.14
N GLY A 72 14.07 -6.15 35.97
CA GLY A 72 13.43 -5.11 35.15
C GLY A 72 13.81 -5.17 33.68
N VAL A 73 12.92 -4.66 32.81
CA VAL A 73 13.13 -4.64 31.36
C VAL A 73 12.82 -3.24 30.80
N ARG A 74 13.80 -2.65 30.15
CA ARG A 74 13.69 -1.35 29.45
C ARG A 74 13.77 -1.57 27.95
N ILE A 75 12.67 -1.33 27.23
CA ILE A 75 12.56 -1.48 25.79
C ILE A 75 12.58 -0.07 25.15
N ARG A 76 13.55 0.16 24.27
CA ARG A 76 13.57 1.34 23.40
C ARG A 76 13.08 0.92 22.02
N THR A 77 11.95 1.45 21.58
CA THR A 77 11.42 1.12 20.26
C THR A 77 11.85 2.17 19.23
N THR A 78 12.39 1.70 18.13
CA THR A 78 12.73 2.50 16.94
C THR A 78 12.17 1.83 15.70
N SER A 79 12.17 2.52 14.57
CA SER A 79 11.76 1.95 13.29
C SER A 79 12.85 2.10 12.26
N ARG A 80 13.08 1.05 11.48
CA ARG A 80 13.97 1.07 10.33
C ARG A 80 13.25 0.46 9.13
N VAL A 81 12.82 1.33 8.22
CA VAL A 81 12.25 0.87 6.96
C VAL A 81 13.38 0.28 6.11
N ARG A 82 13.30 -1.02 5.81
CA ARG A 82 14.25 -1.67 4.88
C ARG A 82 14.00 -1.11 3.49
N LYS A 83 14.99 -0.41 2.93
CA LYS A 83 14.96 -0.04 1.51
C LYS A 83 15.02 -1.31 0.66
N PRO A 84 14.11 -1.50 -0.30
CA PRO A 84 14.20 -2.63 -1.21
C PRO A 84 15.50 -2.55 -2.01
N LYS A 85 16.11 -3.69 -2.31
CA LYS A 85 17.21 -3.75 -3.29
C LYS A 85 16.60 -3.43 -4.65
N ASP A 86 17.11 -2.39 -5.30
CA ASP A 86 16.66 -1.99 -6.64
C ASP A 86 17.10 -3.07 -7.67
N PRO A 87 16.18 -3.74 -8.34
CA PRO A 87 16.50 -4.67 -9.40
C PRO A 87 16.95 -3.96 -10.70
N THR A 88 16.82 -2.63 -10.79
CA THR A 88 17.19 -1.83 -11.95
C THR A 88 18.11 -0.70 -11.52
N ALA A 89 19.40 -0.78 -11.92
CA ALA A 89 20.49 0.12 -11.51
C ALA A 89 20.25 1.62 -11.81
N ASP A 90 19.28 1.96 -12.65
CA ASP A 90 19.04 3.34 -13.12
C ASP A 90 18.01 4.12 -12.28
N ARG A 91 17.25 3.45 -11.42
CA ARG A 91 16.23 4.09 -10.59
C ARG A 91 16.84 4.69 -9.32
N LYS A 92 16.51 5.95 -9.03
CA LYS A 92 17.03 6.63 -7.84
C LYS A 92 16.02 6.57 -6.69
N ALA A 93 16.45 6.08 -5.54
CA ALA A 93 15.64 6.20 -4.32
C ALA A 93 15.48 7.68 -3.95
N LEU A 94 14.30 8.07 -3.48
CA LEU A 94 14.07 9.43 -2.99
C LEU A 94 14.79 9.61 -1.63
N PRO A 95 15.65 10.63 -1.49
CA PRO A 95 16.40 10.83 -0.24
C PRO A 95 15.46 11.12 0.93
N GLY A 96 15.66 10.42 2.04
CA GLY A 96 14.87 10.64 3.27
C GLY A 96 13.42 10.18 3.20
N VAL A 97 13.04 9.42 2.18
CA VAL A 97 11.71 8.83 2.00
C VAL A 97 11.78 7.32 2.21
N GLY A 98 10.81 6.78 2.93
CA GLY A 98 10.61 5.34 3.11
C GLY A 98 10.11 4.65 1.83
N PRO A 99 9.35 3.54 1.95
CA PRO A 99 8.76 2.88 0.81
C PRO A 99 7.85 3.79 -0.02
N VAL A 100 8.00 3.68 -1.35
CA VAL A 100 7.10 4.31 -2.32
C VAL A 100 6.10 3.27 -2.79
N VAL A 101 4.82 3.51 -2.53
CA VAL A 101 3.73 2.60 -2.88
C VAL A 101 2.88 3.23 -3.98
N ALA A 102 2.85 2.61 -5.13
CA ALA A 102 2.01 3.05 -6.25
C ALA A 102 0.59 2.50 -6.11
N VAL A 103 -0.41 3.34 -6.37
CA VAL A 103 -1.81 2.91 -6.48
C VAL A 103 -2.21 3.02 -7.95
N GLY A 104 -2.46 1.88 -8.56
CA GLY A 104 -2.75 1.76 -9.99
C GLY A 104 -4.11 1.15 -10.27
N SER A 105 -4.59 1.33 -11.50
CA SER A 105 -5.80 0.68 -11.99
C SER A 105 -5.71 0.44 -13.49
N GLY A 106 -6.41 -0.58 -13.99
CA GLY A 106 -6.47 -0.87 -15.42
C GLY A 106 -7.29 0.14 -16.23
N LYS A 107 -8.29 0.78 -15.61
CA LYS A 107 -9.15 1.79 -16.26
C LYS A 107 -9.53 2.92 -15.31
N GLY A 108 -10.07 4.00 -15.86
CA GLY A 108 -10.61 5.12 -15.11
C GLY A 108 -11.94 4.79 -14.42
N GLY A 109 -12.29 5.58 -13.40
CA GLY A 109 -13.60 5.49 -12.73
C GLY A 109 -13.73 4.37 -11.69
N VAL A 110 -12.68 3.59 -11.40
CA VAL A 110 -12.72 2.52 -10.38
C VAL A 110 -12.52 3.03 -8.94
N GLY A 111 -12.32 4.34 -8.76
CA GLY A 111 -12.09 4.94 -7.43
C GLY A 111 -10.64 4.84 -6.94
N LYS A 112 -9.67 4.73 -7.83
CA LYS A 112 -8.24 4.65 -7.56
C LYS A 112 -7.76 5.76 -6.59
N SER A 113 -8.02 7.03 -6.94
CA SER A 113 -7.63 8.19 -6.12
C SER A 113 -8.31 8.20 -4.76
N THR A 114 -9.57 7.72 -4.67
CA THR A 114 -10.28 7.53 -3.40
C THR A 114 -9.56 6.51 -2.53
N VAL A 115 -9.14 5.40 -3.11
CA VAL A 115 -8.37 4.37 -2.38
C VAL A 115 -7.00 4.91 -1.96
N ALA A 116 -6.29 5.62 -2.85
CA ALA A 116 -4.99 6.21 -2.55
C ALA A 116 -5.07 7.21 -1.38
N ALA A 117 -6.04 8.13 -1.40
CA ALA A 117 -6.25 9.10 -0.34
C ALA A 117 -6.61 8.43 1.00
N ASN A 118 -7.54 7.48 0.99
CA ASN A 118 -7.93 6.77 2.22
C ASN A 118 -6.81 5.90 2.77
N LEU A 119 -6.01 5.27 1.92
CA LEU A 119 -4.83 4.50 2.32
C LEU A 119 -3.80 5.41 3.01
N ALA A 120 -3.50 6.57 2.42
CA ALA A 120 -2.59 7.54 2.99
C ALA A 120 -3.07 8.06 4.35
N ILE A 121 -4.35 8.43 4.46
CA ILE A 121 -4.95 8.91 5.72
C ILE A 121 -4.97 7.81 6.78
N ALA A 122 -5.31 6.58 6.41
CA ALA A 122 -5.32 5.45 7.35
C ALA A 122 -3.92 5.14 7.89
N LEU A 123 -2.88 5.22 7.05
CA LEU A 123 -1.48 5.11 7.49
C LEU A 123 -1.10 6.27 8.43
N ALA A 124 -1.47 7.51 8.10
CA ALA A 124 -1.19 8.67 8.96
C ALA A 124 -1.88 8.54 10.33
N GLN A 125 -3.09 7.98 10.40
CA GLN A 125 -3.80 7.72 11.66
C GLN A 125 -3.10 6.70 12.56
N THR A 126 -2.21 5.85 12.00
CA THR A 126 -1.38 4.94 12.81
C THR A 126 -0.13 5.63 13.38
N GLY A 127 0.09 6.92 13.10
CA GLY A 127 1.21 7.71 13.56
C GLY A 127 2.39 7.80 12.56
N ALA A 128 2.24 7.25 11.35
CA ALA A 128 3.25 7.39 10.29
C ALA A 128 3.22 8.79 9.66
N VAL A 129 4.38 9.29 9.26
CA VAL A 129 4.48 10.48 8.40
C VAL A 129 4.29 10.03 6.95
N VAL A 130 3.19 10.44 6.33
CA VAL A 130 2.79 9.96 5.00
C VAL A 130 2.76 11.09 3.99
N GLY A 131 3.45 10.85 2.86
CA GLY A 131 3.34 11.65 1.65
C GLY A 131 2.29 11.05 0.70
N LEU A 132 1.55 11.88 -0.02
CA LEU A 132 0.61 11.49 -1.07
C LEU A 132 0.86 12.34 -2.32
N LEU A 133 1.30 11.71 -3.38
CA LEU A 133 1.52 12.35 -4.68
C LEU A 133 0.39 12.01 -5.63
N ASP A 134 -0.30 13.04 -6.14
CA ASP A 134 -1.25 12.92 -7.25
C ASP A 134 -0.49 12.93 -8.57
N GLY A 135 -0.33 11.76 -9.15
CA GLY A 135 0.30 11.56 -10.45
C GLY A 135 -0.69 11.58 -11.62
N ASP A 136 -2.01 11.74 -11.35
CA ASP A 136 -3.03 11.88 -12.40
C ASP A 136 -3.10 13.34 -12.89
N ILE A 137 -2.18 13.67 -13.78
CA ILE A 137 -2.03 15.04 -14.29
C ILE A 137 -3.22 15.49 -15.16
N TYR A 138 -3.92 14.55 -15.76
CA TYR A 138 -5.08 14.85 -16.63
C TYR A 138 -6.37 15.10 -15.85
N GLY A 139 -6.50 14.50 -14.69
CA GLY A 139 -7.68 14.61 -13.83
C GLY A 139 -7.33 14.70 -12.35
N PRO A 140 -6.55 15.72 -11.93
CA PRO A 140 -6.09 15.81 -10.55
C PRO A 140 -7.27 16.06 -9.60
N ASN A 141 -7.67 15.05 -8.85
CA ASN A 141 -8.84 15.12 -7.98
C ASN A 141 -8.49 15.23 -6.49
N LEU A 142 -7.26 14.94 -6.10
CA LEU A 142 -6.85 14.91 -4.68
C LEU A 142 -7.06 16.25 -3.95
N PRO A 143 -6.76 17.43 -4.54
CA PRO A 143 -7.00 18.70 -3.85
C PRO A 143 -8.46 18.89 -3.46
N ARG A 144 -9.39 18.56 -4.36
CA ARG A 144 -10.84 18.64 -4.12
C ARG A 144 -11.28 17.60 -3.08
N MET A 145 -10.76 16.39 -3.15
CA MET A 145 -11.08 15.30 -2.21
C MET A 145 -10.60 15.61 -0.79
N LEU A 146 -9.42 16.22 -0.65
CA LEU A 146 -8.83 16.60 0.62
C LEU A 146 -9.31 17.97 1.14
N GLY A 147 -10.12 18.70 0.36
CA GLY A 147 -10.69 19.99 0.74
C GLY A 147 -9.69 21.15 0.78
N VAL A 148 -8.58 21.05 0.00
CA VAL A 148 -7.53 22.07 -0.01
C VAL A 148 -7.33 22.61 -1.42
N GLN A 149 -7.41 23.95 -1.58
CA GLN A 149 -7.28 24.63 -2.88
C GLN A 149 -6.21 25.73 -2.88
N ARG A 150 -5.41 25.83 -1.83
CA ARG A 150 -4.31 26.80 -1.76
C ARG A 150 -3.11 26.33 -2.59
N GLN A 151 -2.34 27.29 -3.11
CA GLN A 151 -1.09 26.97 -3.79
C GLN A 151 0.00 26.58 -2.79
N PRO A 152 0.89 25.61 -3.15
CA PRO A 152 2.09 25.30 -2.36
C PRO A 152 3.07 26.48 -2.46
N TYR A 153 3.94 26.61 -1.47
CA TYR A 153 5.01 27.60 -1.46
C TYR A 153 6.38 26.93 -1.55
N GLN A 154 7.41 27.71 -1.87
CA GLN A 154 8.78 27.23 -1.92
C GLN A 154 9.54 27.69 -0.68
N ARG A 155 10.41 26.82 -0.17
CA ARG A 155 11.38 27.07 0.88
C ARG A 155 12.67 26.30 0.56
N ASP A 156 13.83 26.96 0.65
CA ASP A 156 15.16 26.36 0.42
C ASP A 156 15.25 25.60 -0.93
N ASN A 157 14.74 26.21 -2.00
CA ASN A 157 14.65 25.62 -3.34
C ASN A 157 13.82 24.30 -3.43
N LYS A 158 12.99 24.03 -2.42
CA LYS A 158 12.04 22.91 -2.42
C LYS A 158 10.62 23.41 -2.36
N ILE A 159 9.72 22.68 -3.01
CA ILE A 159 8.28 22.87 -2.88
C ILE A 159 7.83 22.23 -1.58
N VAL A 160 7.22 23.00 -0.71
CA VAL A 160 6.67 22.47 0.54
C VAL A 160 5.31 21.84 0.24
N PRO A 161 5.13 20.53 0.47
CA PRO A 161 3.83 19.88 0.24
C PRO A 161 2.77 20.47 1.17
N LEU A 162 1.53 20.47 0.74
CA LEU A 162 0.41 20.88 1.57
C LEU A 162 0.04 19.78 2.55
N GLU A 163 -0.58 20.15 3.65
CA GLU A 163 -1.03 19.21 4.67
C GLU A 163 -2.55 19.21 4.78
N ALA A 164 -3.14 18.01 4.78
CA ALA A 164 -4.55 17.78 5.06
C ALA A 164 -4.74 16.40 5.69
N HIS A 165 -5.62 16.28 6.68
CA HIS A 165 -5.96 15.03 7.35
C HIS A 165 -4.73 14.23 7.87
N GLY A 166 -3.65 14.92 8.26
CA GLY A 166 -2.41 14.30 8.72
C GLY A 166 -1.50 13.79 7.60
N VAL A 167 -1.81 14.09 6.35
CA VAL A 167 -1.05 13.66 5.16
C VAL A 167 -0.42 14.87 4.48
N ARG A 168 0.86 14.78 4.11
CA ARG A 168 1.54 15.74 3.24
C ARG A 168 1.20 15.40 1.80
N PHE A 169 0.66 16.33 1.03
CA PHE A 169 0.27 16.00 -0.34
C PHE A 169 0.68 17.05 -1.37
N MET A 170 0.86 16.59 -2.60
CA MET A 170 1.15 17.40 -3.77
C MET A 170 0.37 16.92 -4.97
N SER A 171 -0.13 17.86 -5.78
CA SER A 171 -0.92 17.59 -6.98
C SER A 171 -0.68 18.69 -8.02
N MET A 172 -0.73 18.31 -9.30
CA MET A 172 -0.75 19.27 -10.41
C MET A 172 -1.96 20.23 -10.32
N GLY A 173 -3.09 19.75 -9.81
CA GLY A 173 -4.27 20.58 -9.63
C GLY A 173 -4.09 21.76 -8.66
N LEU A 174 -2.96 21.83 -7.94
CA LEU A 174 -2.59 22.96 -7.09
C LEU A 174 -1.78 24.04 -7.82
N LEU A 175 -1.18 23.69 -8.96
CA LEU A 175 -0.29 24.57 -9.74
C LEU A 175 -0.97 25.19 -10.97
N VAL A 176 -2.10 24.60 -11.39
CA VAL A 176 -2.87 25.06 -12.56
C VAL A 176 -4.10 25.79 -12.08
N GLU A 177 -4.39 26.96 -12.66
CA GLU A 177 -5.59 27.70 -12.33
C GLU A 177 -6.86 26.94 -12.76
N SER A 178 -7.88 26.99 -11.90
CA SER A 178 -9.13 26.27 -12.14
C SER A 178 -9.79 26.74 -13.43
N GLY A 179 -9.90 25.84 -14.42
CA GLY A 179 -10.53 26.12 -15.71
C GLY A 179 -9.57 26.31 -16.88
N GLU A 180 -8.27 26.37 -16.67
CA GLU A 180 -7.29 26.34 -17.74
C GLU A 180 -7.08 24.93 -18.30
N ALA A 181 -7.28 24.77 -19.60
CA ALA A 181 -6.94 23.54 -20.31
C ALA A 181 -5.45 23.54 -20.66
N VAL A 182 -4.62 22.95 -19.82
CA VAL A 182 -3.20 22.78 -20.12
C VAL A 182 -3.01 21.56 -21.01
N VAL A 183 -2.52 21.78 -22.24
CA VAL A 183 -2.20 20.67 -23.14
C VAL A 183 -0.81 20.12 -22.78
N TRP A 184 -0.79 19.05 -22.03
CA TRP A 184 0.44 18.35 -21.66
C TRP A 184 0.97 17.53 -22.82
N ARG A 185 2.19 17.83 -23.29
CA ARG A 185 2.93 17.00 -24.24
C ARG A 185 3.87 16.07 -23.46
N GLY A 186 4.16 14.88 -24.02
CA GLY A 186 4.97 13.85 -23.36
C GLY A 186 6.22 14.35 -22.62
N PRO A 187 7.12 15.15 -23.25
CA PRO A 187 8.31 15.68 -22.57
C PRO A 187 8.02 16.59 -21.38
N MET A 188 6.96 17.43 -21.45
CA MET A 188 6.55 18.30 -20.34
C MET A 188 6.00 17.49 -19.18
N LEU A 189 5.23 16.45 -19.47
CA LEU A 189 4.67 15.54 -18.50
C LEU A 189 5.76 14.80 -17.72
N HIS A 190 6.76 14.29 -18.43
CA HIS A 190 7.92 13.63 -17.83
C HIS A 190 8.71 14.59 -16.91
N GLY A 191 8.89 15.86 -17.35
CA GLY A 191 9.51 16.90 -16.54
C GLY A 191 8.72 17.20 -15.26
N ALA A 192 7.40 17.32 -15.34
CA ALA A 192 6.54 17.59 -14.19
C ALA A 192 6.59 16.46 -13.16
N ILE A 193 6.54 15.20 -13.61
CA ILE A 193 6.66 14.02 -12.72
C ILE A 193 8.02 14.04 -12.02
N LYS A 194 9.10 14.31 -12.77
CA LYS A 194 10.44 14.42 -12.20
C LYS A 194 10.50 15.50 -11.13
N SER A 195 9.98 16.70 -11.41
CA SER A 195 9.94 17.79 -10.44
C SER A 195 9.12 17.42 -9.20
N PHE A 196 8.01 16.74 -9.33
CA PHE A 196 7.22 16.31 -8.17
C PHE A 196 7.93 15.27 -7.29
N LEU A 197 8.75 14.44 -7.88
CA LEU A 197 9.56 13.49 -7.12
C LEU A 197 10.81 14.14 -6.51
N SER A 198 11.47 15.09 -7.25
CA SER A 198 12.76 15.65 -6.84
C SER A 198 12.67 16.99 -6.12
N ASP A 199 11.73 17.87 -6.48
CA ASP A 199 11.69 19.26 -6.03
C ASP A 199 10.72 19.47 -4.88
N VAL A 200 9.77 18.53 -4.65
CA VAL A 200 8.92 18.53 -3.45
C VAL A 200 9.70 17.97 -2.26
N ASP A 201 9.53 18.58 -1.11
CA ASP A 201 10.16 18.13 0.13
C ASP A 201 9.37 16.98 0.77
N TRP A 202 9.73 15.77 0.36
CA TRP A 202 9.21 14.52 0.94
C TRP A 202 10.03 14.01 2.12
N SER A 203 11.06 14.75 2.55
CA SER A 203 11.98 14.29 3.60
C SER A 203 11.24 13.94 4.89
N GLY A 204 11.66 12.85 5.52
CA GLY A 204 11.05 12.34 6.75
C GLY A 204 9.69 11.64 6.56
N CYS A 205 9.24 11.40 5.30
CA CYS A 205 8.07 10.56 5.09
C CYS A 205 8.43 9.09 5.30
N ASP A 206 7.70 8.42 6.20
CA ASP A 206 7.78 6.97 6.40
C ASP A 206 7.24 6.20 5.18
N TYR A 207 6.26 6.79 4.48
CA TYR A 207 5.66 6.25 3.24
C TYR A 207 5.39 7.38 2.26
N LEU A 208 5.57 7.09 0.97
CA LEU A 208 5.06 7.93 -0.12
C LEU A 208 4.05 7.12 -0.94
N ILE A 209 2.78 7.49 -0.87
CA ILE A 209 1.72 6.92 -1.69
C ILE A 209 1.64 7.73 -2.97
N VAL A 210 1.64 7.04 -4.11
CA VAL A 210 1.58 7.67 -5.42
C VAL A 210 0.32 7.21 -6.13
N ASP A 211 -0.62 8.14 -6.31
CA ASP A 211 -1.83 7.93 -7.10
C ASP A 211 -1.47 8.04 -8.59
N LEU A 212 -1.44 6.90 -9.30
CA LEU A 212 -1.08 6.86 -10.71
C LEU A 212 -2.27 7.26 -11.60
N PRO A 213 -2.06 7.76 -12.81
CA PRO A 213 -3.15 7.89 -13.79
C PRO A 213 -3.75 6.52 -14.14
N PRO A 214 -4.97 6.47 -14.67
CA PRO A 214 -5.58 5.21 -15.06
C PRO A 214 -4.91 4.58 -16.32
N GLY A 215 -5.00 3.27 -16.44
CA GLY A 215 -4.52 2.53 -17.62
C GLY A 215 -3.08 2.06 -17.49
N THR A 216 -2.37 1.96 -18.62
CA THR A 216 -0.98 1.45 -18.74
C THR A 216 -0.12 2.36 -19.61
N GLY A 217 -0.40 3.68 -19.57
CA GLY A 217 0.21 4.67 -20.46
C GLY A 217 1.59 5.16 -20.02
N ASP A 218 2.17 6.04 -20.86
CA ASP A 218 3.54 6.56 -20.71
C ASP A 218 3.79 7.29 -19.39
N VAL A 219 2.76 7.90 -18.81
CA VAL A 219 2.87 8.62 -17.52
C VAL A 219 3.23 7.68 -16.38
N GLN A 220 2.55 6.54 -16.30
CA GLN A 220 2.84 5.51 -15.30
C GLN A 220 4.26 4.96 -15.49
N LEU A 221 4.63 4.66 -16.74
CA LEU A 221 5.98 4.19 -17.10
C LEU A 221 7.04 5.21 -16.66
N SER A 222 6.83 6.49 -17.00
CA SER A 222 7.74 7.57 -16.63
C SER A 222 7.95 7.68 -15.12
N LEU A 223 6.87 7.61 -14.35
CA LEU A 223 6.93 7.72 -12.89
C LEU A 223 7.69 6.53 -12.27
N ILE A 224 7.37 5.30 -12.70
CA ILE A 224 7.98 4.08 -12.20
C ILE A 224 9.47 4.00 -12.60
N GLN A 225 9.85 4.58 -13.73
CA GLN A 225 11.26 4.60 -14.19
C GLN A 225 12.10 5.63 -13.43
N GLN A 226 11.53 6.67 -12.86
CA GLN A 226 12.27 7.73 -12.21
C GLN A 226 12.60 7.47 -10.73
N THR A 227 11.83 6.62 -10.07
CA THR A 227 12.06 6.30 -8.65
C THR A 227 11.91 4.81 -8.38
N VAL A 228 12.51 4.37 -7.27
CA VAL A 228 12.34 3.00 -6.76
C VAL A 228 10.95 2.87 -6.16
N VAL A 229 10.04 2.24 -6.89
CA VAL A 229 8.70 1.88 -6.37
C VAL A 229 8.80 0.56 -5.62
N THR A 230 8.50 0.58 -4.33
CA THR A 230 8.59 -0.59 -3.45
C THR A 230 7.54 -1.65 -3.81
N GLY A 231 6.38 -1.20 -4.27
CA GLY A 231 5.33 -2.09 -4.73
C GLY A 231 4.09 -1.33 -5.19
N ALA A 232 3.16 -2.05 -5.80
CA ALA A 232 1.93 -1.49 -6.35
C ALA A 232 0.69 -2.14 -5.74
N VAL A 233 -0.32 -1.33 -5.41
CA VAL A 233 -1.68 -1.76 -5.08
C VAL A 233 -2.56 -1.54 -6.29
N ILE A 234 -3.29 -2.57 -6.72
CA ILE A 234 -4.17 -2.51 -7.88
C ILE A 234 -5.61 -2.37 -7.43
N VAL A 235 -6.29 -1.35 -7.94
CA VAL A 235 -7.71 -1.09 -7.66
C VAL A 235 -8.55 -1.52 -8.85
N SER A 236 -9.54 -2.37 -8.59
CA SER A 236 -10.53 -2.82 -9.57
C SER A 236 -11.94 -2.61 -9.02
N THR A 237 -12.94 -2.85 -9.86
CA THR A 237 -14.35 -3.02 -9.47
C THR A 237 -14.82 -4.44 -9.82
N PRO A 238 -15.98 -4.91 -9.36
CA PRO A 238 -16.49 -6.24 -9.69
C PRO A 238 -16.75 -6.48 -11.18
N SER A 239 -16.80 -5.43 -12.01
CA SER A 239 -17.04 -5.54 -13.45
C SER A 239 -15.95 -6.36 -14.15
N THR A 240 -16.33 -7.37 -14.94
CA THR A 240 -15.43 -8.23 -15.72
C THR A 240 -14.43 -7.42 -16.57
N VAL A 241 -14.90 -6.34 -17.22
CA VAL A 241 -14.04 -5.45 -18.02
C VAL A 241 -12.97 -4.77 -17.14
N ALA A 242 -13.35 -4.32 -15.94
CA ALA A 242 -12.40 -3.70 -15.03
C ALA A 242 -11.33 -4.68 -14.54
N ILE A 243 -11.73 -5.93 -14.33
CA ILE A 243 -10.84 -7.01 -13.91
C ILE A 243 -9.86 -7.35 -15.02
N GLU A 244 -10.32 -7.49 -16.27
CA GLU A 244 -9.45 -7.74 -17.43
C GLU A 244 -8.42 -6.62 -17.63
N ASP A 245 -8.83 -5.36 -17.51
CA ASP A 245 -7.93 -4.22 -17.58
C ASP A 245 -6.94 -4.19 -16.40
N SER A 246 -7.39 -4.60 -15.21
CA SER A 246 -6.51 -4.72 -14.04
C SER A 246 -5.42 -5.78 -14.26
N VAL A 247 -5.73 -6.88 -14.96
CA VAL A 247 -4.73 -7.88 -15.35
C VAL A 247 -3.65 -7.27 -16.26
N LYS A 248 -4.03 -6.37 -17.18
CA LYS A 248 -3.06 -5.65 -18.02
C LYS A 248 -2.14 -4.76 -17.19
N ALA A 249 -2.70 -4.04 -16.19
CA ALA A 249 -1.93 -3.22 -15.27
C ALA A 249 -0.97 -4.08 -14.41
N ILE A 250 -1.43 -5.21 -13.88
CA ILE A 250 -0.59 -6.17 -13.15
C ILE A 250 0.61 -6.62 -13.99
N ARG A 251 0.36 -7.03 -15.23
CA ARG A 251 1.44 -7.45 -16.16
C ARG A 251 2.41 -6.32 -16.51
N MET A 252 1.95 -5.07 -16.53
CA MET A 252 2.81 -3.91 -16.72
C MET A 252 3.77 -3.76 -15.53
N PHE A 253 3.27 -3.83 -14.29
CA PHE A 253 4.11 -3.75 -13.10
C PHE A 253 5.13 -4.89 -13.03
N ASP A 254 4.72 -6.09 -13.40
CA ASP A 254 5.60 -7.26 -13.48
C ASP A 254 6.76 -7.03 -14.49
N LYS A 255 6.45 -6.57 -15.71
CA LYS A 255 7.45 -6.20 -16.71
C LYS A 255 8.42 -5.11 -16.25
N LEU A 256 7.97 -4.23 -15.37
CA LEU A 256 8.79 -3.16 -14.78
C LEU A 256 9.51 -3.60 -13.50
N SER A 257 9.44 -4.88 -13.15
CA SER A 257 10.01 -5.42 -11.91
C SER A 257 9.53 -4.68 -10.65
N VAL A 258 8.25 -4.27 -10.63
CA VAL A 258 7.59 -3.70 -9.47
C VAL A 258 6.63 -4.74 -8.90
N PRO A 259 6.85 -5.21 -7.65
CA PRO A 259 6.01 -6.23 -7.06
C PRO A 259 4.59 -5.70 -6.84
N VAL A 260 3.57 -6.49 -7.19
CA VAL A 260 2.18 -6.18 -6.88
C VAL A 260 1.88 -6.66 -5.46
N LEU A 261 1.64 -5.71 -4.55
CA LEU A 261 1.36 -5.96 -3.13
C LEU A 261 0.00 -6.61 -2.93
N GLY A 262 -0.93 -6.36 -3.85
CA GLY A 262 -2.24 -6.99 -3.85
C GLY A 262 -3.30 -6.21 -4.62
N VAL A 263 -4.50 -6.77 -4.62
CA VAL A 263 -5.67 -6.24 -5.34
C VAL A 263 -6.75 -5.80 -4.35
N ILE A 264 -7.34 -4.64 -4.58
CA ILE A 264 -8.50 -4.11 -3.85
C ILE A 264 -9.69 -4.11 -4.82
N GLU A 265 -10.81 -4.70 -4.40
CA GLU A 265 -12.09 -4.59 -5.10
C GLU A 265 -12.88 -3.44 -4.50
N ASN A 266 -12.94 -2.31 -5.20
CA ASN A 266 -13.72 -1.15 -4.80
C ASN A 266 -15.13 -1.22 -5.40
N MET A 267 -16.10 -0.55 -4.76
CA MET A 267 -17.52 -0.62 -5.16
C MET A 267 -18.05 -2.05 -5.19
N SER A 268 -17.53 -2.90 -4.31
CA SER A 268 -17.83 -4.33 -4.28
C SER A 268 -19.28 -4.61 -3.85
N TYR A 269 -19.80 -3.81 -2.96
CA TYR A 269 -21.15 -3.93 -2.44
C TYR A 269 -21.66 -2.57 -1.93
N PHE A 270 -22.96 -2.46 -1.76
CA PHE A 270 -23.63 -1.32 -1.13
C PHE A 270 -24.22 -1.73 0.21
N VAL A 271 -24.12 -0.86 1.20
CA VAL A 271 -24.79 -1.02 2.49
C VAL A 271 -25.85 0.07 2.62
N CYS A 272 -27.11 -0.33 2.76
CA CYS A 272 -28.21 0.60 2.89
C CYS A 272 -28.07 1.42 4.20
N ASP A 273 -28.13 2.74 4.09
CA ASP A 273 -28.01 3.64 5.24
C ASP A 273 -29.18 3.52 6.24
N GLN A 274 -30.33 2.98 5.82
CA GLN A 274 -31.53 2.88 6.65
C GLN A 274 -31.66 1.52 7.36
N CYS A 275 -31.50 0.42 6.60
CA CYS A 275 -31.71 -0.92 7.15
C CYS A 275 -30.39 -1.71 7.34
N HIS A 276 -29.25 -1.14 6.96
CA HIS A 276 -27.93 -1.75 7.00
C HIS A 276 -27.79 -3.07 6.23
N ALA A 277 -28.78 -3.41 5.37
CA ALA A 277 -28.69 -4.55 4.50
C ALA A 277 -27.58 -4.37 3.46
N ARG A 278 -26.83 -5.43 3.21
CA ARG A 278 -25.80 -5.47 2.16
C ARG A 278 -26.45 -5.89 0.85
N HIS A 279 -26.12 -5.16 -0.21
CA HIS A 279 -26.55 -5.45 -1.58
C HIS A 279 -25.32 -5.57 -2.48
N ASP A 280 -25.18 -6.70 -3.16
CA ASP A 280 -24.12 -6.94 -4.14
C ASP A 280 -24.64 -6.50 -5.53
N ILE A 281 -24.54 -5.18 -5.82
CA ILE A 281 -25.18 -4.54 -6.99
C ILE A 281 -24.55 -4.98 -8.31
N PHE A 282 -23.23 -5.21 -8.32
CA PHE A 282 -22.43 -5.48 -9.52
C PHE A 282 -21.83 -6.89 -9.55
N SER A 283 -22.41 -7.90 -8.89
CA SER A 283 -21.72 -9.12 -8.46
C SER A 283 -20.61 -8.83 -7.44
N SER A 284 -20.05 -9.84 -6.80
CA SER A 284 -18.97 -9.64 -5.85
C SER A 284 -18.01 -10.84 -5.86
N GLY A 285 -16.70 -10.56 -5.61
CA GLY A 285 -15.70 -11.60 -5.47
C GLY A 285 -14.94 -11.99 -6.73
N ASP A 286 -15.30 -11.46 -7.89
CA ASP A 286 -14.62 -11.78 -9.16
C ASP A 286 -13.17 -11.26 -9.14
N ALA A 287 -12.91 -10.08 -8.57
CA ALA A 287 -11.54 -9.56 -8.42
C ALA A 287 -10.75 -10.38 -7.42
N GLN A 288 -11.38 -10.90 -6.35
CA GLN A 288 -10.75 -11.82 -5.40
C GLN A 288 -10.35 -13.12 -6.08
N ALA A 289 -11.27 -13.76 -6.79
CA ALA A 289 -11.01 -15.02 -7.52
C ALA A 289 -9.88 -14.83 -8.54
N ARG A 290 -9.87 -13.70 -9.25
CA ARG A 290 -8.83 -13.38 -10.22
C ARG A 290 -7.47 -13.10 -9.59
N ALA A 291 -7.44 -12.38 -8.48
CA ALA A 291 -6.20 -12.14 -7.73
C ALA A 291 -5.57 -13.47 -7.25
N LEU A 292 -6.39 -14.34 -6.67
CA LEU A 292 -5.94 -15.67 -6.22
C LEU A 292 -5.43 -16.52 -7.40
N ALA A 293 -6.12 -16.51 -8.55
CA ALA A 293 -5.68 -17.22 -9.75
C ALA A 293 -4.34 -16.72 -10.31
N LEU A 294 -3.98 -15.46 -10.03
CA LEU A 294 -2.69 -14.86 -10.39
C LEU A 294 -1.64 -15.00 -9.29
N GLY A 295 -1.94 -15.68 -8.18
CA GLY A 295 -1.04 -15.82 -7.03
C GLY A 295 -0.83 -14.52 -6.25
N LEU A 296 -1.75 -13.54 -6.37
CA LEU A 296 -1.64 -12.24 -5.74
C LEU A 296 -2.50 -12.15 -4.47
N PRO A 297 -2.06 -11.41 -3.45
CA PRO A 297 -2.87 -11.14 -2.28
C PRO A 297 -4.15 -10.36 -2.65
N PHE A 298 -5.30 -10.78 -2.09
CA PHE A 298 -6.50 -9.97 -2.09
C PHE A 298 -6.55 -9.15 -0.79
N LEU A 299 -6.42 -7.83 -0.92
CA LEU A 299 -6.31 -6.91 0.24
C LEU A 299 -7.68 -6.62 0.85
N GLY A 300 -8.75 -6.72 0.07
CA GLY A 300 -10.11 -6.61 0.56
C GLY A 300 -11.09 -5.98 -0.42
N ALA A 301 -12.38 -6.02 -0.02
CA ALA A 301 -13.49 -5.42 -0.73
C ALA A 301 -13.96 -4.15 0.00
N LEU A 302 -14.16 -3.07 -0.75
CA LEU A 302 -14.65 -1.79 -0.24
C LEU A 302 -16.09 -1.56 -0.73
N PRO A 303 -16.97 -1.02 0.13
CA PRO A 303 -18.33 -0.69 -0.26
C PRO A 303 -18.38 0.50 -1.21
N LEU A 304 -19.43 0.57 -2.00
CA LEU A 304 -19.89 1.81 -2.62
C LEU A 304 -20.42 2.71 -1.50
N ALA A 305 -19.69 3.76 -1.17
CA ALA A 305 -20.07 4.67 -0.09
C ALA A 305 -20.82 5.88 -0.66
N VAL A 306 -21.94 6.21 -0.04
CA VAL A 306 -22.72 7.43 -0.37
C VAL A 306 -21.98 8.68 0.10
N LYS A 307 -21.11 8.56 1.12
CA LYS A 307 -20.26 9.64 1.65
C LYS A 307 -18.81 9.28 1.45
N THR A 308 -18.18 9.85 0.47
CA THR A 308 -16.72 9.94 0.34
C THR A 308 -16.19 11.03 1.27
N ILE A 309 -14.87 11.07 1.49
CA ILE A 309 -14.16 12.05 2.32
C ILE A 309 -14.71 13.46 2.01
N SER A 310 -15.80 13.83 2.61
CA SER A 310 -16.27 15.19 2.62
C SER A 310 -15.98 15.76 4.00
N SER A 311 -15.73 17.03 4.06
CA SER A 311 -15.32 17.86 5.19
C SER A 311 -16.11 17.73 6.51
N ALA A 312 -16.91 16.68 6.67
CA ALA A 312 -17.82 16.48 7.78
C ALA A 312 -17.86 15.05 8.35
N CYS A 313 -16.79 14.25 8.21
CA CYS A 313 -16.75 13.00 8.98
C CYS A 313 -15.88 13.20 10.22
N PRO A 314 -16.48 13.42 11.41
CA PRO A 314 -15.73 13.27 12.66
C PRO A 314 -15.24 11.80 12.78
N PRO A 315 -14.17 11.52 13.53
CA PRO A 315 -13.50 10.23 13.59
C PRO A 315 -14.30 9.14 14.34
N THR A 316 -15.58 8.97 14.02
CA THR A 316 -16.48 8.09 14.78
C THR A 316 -16.87 6.79 14.12
N SER A 317 -16.37 6.44 12.94
CA SER A 317 -16.56 5.07 12.42
C SER A 317 -15.27 4.26 12.52
N ARG A 318 -15.01 3.69 13.70
CA ARG A 318 -13.92 2.73 13.96
C ARG A 318 -13.88 1.54 12.99
N ALA A 319 -14.97 1.24 12.30
CA ALA A 319 -15.07 0.06 11.42
C ALA A 319 -14.36 0.22 10.07
N THR A 320 -14.38 1.43 9.47
CA THR A 320 -13.69 1.67 8.19
C THR A 320 -12.21 1.95 8.38
N SER A 321 -11.82 2.61 9.47
CA SER A 321 -10.41 2.88 9.76
C SER A 321 -9.63 1.62 10.11
N SER A 322 -10.23 0.67 10.84
CA SER A 322 -9.57 -0.60 11.19
C SER A 322 -9.34 -1.50 9.97
N ARG A 323 -10.27 -1.49 9.00
CA ARG A 323 -10.10 -2.25 7.74
C ARG A 323 -9.07 -1.61 6.81
N ALA A 324 -9.06 -0.29 6.69
CA ALA A 324 -8.06 0.41 5.88
C ALA A 324 -6.67 0.31 6.51
N ALA A 325 -6.54 0.41 7.84
CA ALA A 325 -5.29 0.18 8.55
C ALA A 325 -4.81 -1.28 8.42
N SER A 326 -5.72 -2.27 8.51
CA SER A 326 -5.41 -3.68 8.25
C SER A 326 -5.00 -3.93 6.80
N MET A 327 -5.63 -3.23 5.83
CA MET A 327 -5.22 -3.29 4.42
C MET A 327 -3.87 -2.64 4.21
N ALA A 328 -3.59 -1.51 4.86
CA ALA A 328 -2.31 -0.82 4.80
C ALA A 328 -1.18 -1.69 5.36
N SER A 329 -1.38 -2.33 6.51
CA SER A 329 -0.39 -3.24 7.10
C SER A 329 -0.12 -4.46 6.22
N ARG A 330 -1.16 -5.02 5.58
CA ARG A 330 -1.03 -6.13 4.64
C ARG A 330 -0.33 -5.73 3.34
N ALA A 331 -0.62 -4.54 2.79
CA ALA A 331 -0.02 -4.05 1.55
C ALA A 331 1.47 -3.73 1.70
N VAL A 332 1.92 -3.35 2.91
CA VAL A 332 3.30 -2.92 3.16
C VAL A 332 4.10 -3.99 3.91
N SER A 333 3.48 -5.12 4.29
CA SER A 333 4.15 -6.24 4.94
C SER A 333 5.17 -6.90 3.99
N PRO A 334 6.41 -7.20 4.44
CA PRO A 334 7.47 -7.81 3.63
C PRO A 334 7.12 -9.16 3.00
N ARG A 335 6.04 -9.82 3.41
CA ARG A 335 5.56 -11.07 2.80
C ARG A 335 5.16 -10.93 1.34
N ALA A 336 4.72 -9.76 0.90
CA ALA A 336 4.40 -9.52 -0.50
C ALA A 336 5.65 -9.56 -1.41
N CYS A 337 6.85 -9.37 -0.84
CA CYS A 337 8.10 -9.33 -1.59
C CYS A 337 8.84 -10.68 -1.72
N THR A 338 8.39 -11.75 -1.04
CA THR A 338 9.13 -13.04 -1.00
C THR A 338 8.53 -14.15 -1.86
N LEU A 339 7.40 -13.94 -2.52
CA LEU A 339 6.88 -14.90 -3.50
C LEU A 339 7.60 -14.67 -4.85
N GLY A 340 8.84 -15.15 -4.89
CA GLY A 340 9.62 -15.24 -6.10
C GLY A 340 9.17 -16.39 -6.98
N ALA A 341 9.42 -16.22 -8.28
CA ALA A 341 9.42 -17.21 -9.35
C ALA A 341 8.12 -18.01 -9.55
N PHE A 342 7.40 -17.60 -10.56
CA PHE A 342 6.35 -18.41 -11.17
C PHE A 342 6.92 -19.76 -11.61
N PRO A 343 6.33 -20.92 -11.25
CA PRO A 343 6.61 -22.16 -11.92
C PRO A 343 6.03 -22.07 -13.34
N ASN A 344 6.88 -22.31 -14.34
CA ASN A 344 6.47 -22.53 -15.73
C ASN A 344 5.46 -23.69 -15.78
N ALA A 345 4.19 -23.40 -15.96
CA ALA A 345 3.18 -24.40 -16.28
C ALA A 345 3.29 -24.74 -17.75
N SER A 346 3.89 -25.88 -18.03
CA SER A 346 3.83 -26.55 -19.35
C SER A 346 2.36 -26.96 -19.64
N PRO A 347 1.86 -26.79 -20.86
CA PRO A 347 0.53 -27.26 -21.21
C PRO A 347 0.55 -28.79 -21.37
N SER A 348 -0.07 -29.53 -20.46
CA SER A 348 -0.38 -30.95 -20.67
C SER A 348 -1.54 -31.06 -21.65
N HIS A 349 -1.27 -31.61 -22.83
CA HIS A 349 -2.28 -32.09 -23.76
C HIS A 349 -3.12 -33.22 -23.12
N GLY A 350 -4.36 -32.92 -22.79
CA GLY A 350 -5.37 -33.90 -22.46
C GLY A 350 -6.32 -34.08 -23.65
N SER A 351 -6.27 -35.24 -24.30
CA SER A 351 -7.15 -35.64 -25.35
C SER A 351 -8.59 -35.76 -24.83
N MET A 352 -9.55 -35.08 -25.46
CA MET A 352 -10.97 -35.34 -25.28
C MET A 352 -11.53 -36.11 -26.45
N ALA A 353 -11.98 -37.31 -26.17
CA ALA A 353 -12.73 -38.16 -27.05
C ALA A 353 -14.13 -37.55 -27.32
N ALA A 354 -14.51 -37.54 -28.59
CA ALA A 354 -15.83 -37.18 -29.04
C ALA A 354 -16.86 -38.30 -28.76
N THR A 355 -18.02 -37.94 -28.22
CA THR A 355 -19.24 -38.72 -28.32
C THR A 355 -20.36 -37.86 -28.88
N THR A 356 -20.82 -38.26 -30.05
CA THR A 356 -21.98 -37.79 -30.82
C THR A 356 -23.28 -38.36 -30.28
N SER A 357 -24.30 -37.54 -30.12
CA SER A 357 -25.72 -37.80 -30.42
C SER A 357 -26.55 -36.64 -29.87
N GLY A 358 -27.46 -36.04 -30.57
CA GLY A 358 -28.57 -36.35 -31.33
C GLY A 358 -29.48 -35.12 -31.43
N ALA A 359 -30.08 -34.99 -32.53
CA ALA A 359 -30.96 -34.00 -33.12
C ALA A 359 -32.13 -33.47 -32.28
N GLY A 360 -32.58 -32.23 -32.59
CA GLY A 360 -33.90 -31.73 -32.19
C GLY A 360 -34.18 -30.26 -32.47
N ARG A 361 -34.59 -29.96 -33.71
CA ARG A 361 -35.61 -28.96 -34.18
C ARG A 361 -35.61 -27.50 -33.64
N VAL A 362 -35.43 -26.64 -34.64
CA VAL A 362 -35.94 -25.29 -34.90
C VAL A 362 -37.44 -25.12 -34.56
N VAL A 363 -37.82 -23.96 -33.98
CA VAL A 363 -39.01 -23.16 -34.35
C VAL A 363 -38.75 -21.68 -34.01
N ASP A 364 -39.07 -20.81 -34.99
CA ASP A 364 -39.10 -19.35 -34.95
C ASP A 364 -40.09 -18.76 -33.94
N ALA A 365 -39.73 -17.62 -33.36
CA ALA A 365 -40.52 -16.41 -33.24
C ALA A 365 -39.66 -15.25 -32.75
#